data_97e5785b7ccd766042e4ef0711d6d41c
#
_entry.id   97e5785b7ccd766042e4ef0711d6d41c
#
_cell.length_a   1.000
_cell.length_b   1.000
_cell.length_c   1.000
_cell.angle_alpha   90.00
_cell.angle_beta   90.00
_cell.angle_gamma   90.00
#
_symmetry.space_group_name_H-M   'P 1'
#
loop_
_entity.id
_entity.type
_entity.pdbx_description
1 polymer ?
#
loop_
_entity_poly.entity_id
_entity_poly.type
_entity_poly.pdbx_seq_one_letter_code
_entity_poly.pdbx_strand_id
1 'polypeptide(L)'
;MQEGRLDAAAAGFAAIVKQAPTFAEAYFNLGLVNEELGKYDDAIAAFQKALALKPHLHGANLFLGITEFRLNHLDKARAAVAKETAGNPKDASAWMWLGVVCLAQDNAEDAAEALDKAYKLKPDDGDILYHRGRAHLLVSKNSYAHMFKVDPDSWRVHRVLAQANAEADRHVDAIAEYEAAIKLAPTQPGLHEELGSEYRNANKIPEAEAAFARELEIDPNNVLAKYKLGAIAIEQGNGARGKELIEAALREKPGLNHADYNLGRAQMLLGEDAAAAEHLQRAATTDTDPEVVEQAWYQLGTVYRRLHRMDEARQAMQTFQTLKDEGAKRSEKALETYREKHPNPSEPAPAPPNPQ
;
A
#
# COMPACT_ATOMS: atom_id res chain seq x y z
N MET A 1 -11.44 -37.78 -13.56
CA MET A 1 -12.75 -37.46 -14.23
C MET A 1 -12.67 -36.21 -15.14
N GLN A 2 -11.88 -35.20 -14.81
CA GLN A 2 -11.75 -33.98 -15.63
C GLN A 2 -10.87 -34.21 -16.87
N GLU A 3 -9.73 -34.89 -16.74
CA GLU A 3 -8.81 -35.26 -17.86
C GLU A 3 -9.50 -36.05 -18.96
N GLY A 4 -10.31 -37.06 -18.63
CA GLY A 4 -11.01 -37.84 -19.63
C GLY A 4 -12.03 -37.05 -20.45
N ARG A 5 -12.54 -35.91 -19.93
CA ARG A 5 -13.40 -34.99 -20.67
C ARG A 5 -12.59 -34.09 -21.61
N LEU A 6 -11.39 -33.68 -21.20
CA LEU A 6 -10.49 -32.88 -22.03
C LEU A 6 -9.95 -33.70 -23.21
N ASP A 7 -9.53 -34.95 -23.01
CA ASP A 7 -9.13 -35.84 -24.11
C ASP A 7 -10.23 -36.10 -25.12
N ALA A 8 -11.47 -36.29 -24.64
CA ALA A 8 -12.63 -36.43 -25.54
C ALA A 8 -12.91 -35.13 -26.32
N ALA A 9 -12.76 -33.95 -25.68
CA ALA A 9 -12.90 -32.68 -26.37
C ALA A 9 -11.81 -32.47 -27.42
N ALA A 10 -10.57 -32.78 -27.09
CA ALA A 10 -9.45 -32.70 -28.03
C ALA A 10 -9.67 -33.61 -29.26
N ALA A 11 -10.11 -34.85 -29.04
CA ALA A 11 -10.47 -35.78 -30.12
C ALA A 11 -11.61 -35.25 -30.98
N GLY A 12 -12.64 -34.65 -30.35
CA GLY A 12 -13.74 -34.01 -31.04
C GLY A 12 -13.34 -32.85 -31.92
N PHE A 13 -12.54 -31.88 -31.39
CA PHE A 13 -12.02 -30.78 -32.20
C PHE A 13 -11.06 -31.26 -33.29
N ALA A 14 -10.23 -32.25 -33.01
CA ALA A 14 -9.35 -32.87 -34.02
C ALA A 14 -10.16 -33.51 -35.18
N ALA A 15 -11.32 -34.11 -34.90
CA ALA A 15 -12.22 -34.61 -35.95
C ALA A 15 -12.84 -33.46 -36.75
N ILE A 16 -13.25 -32.37 -36.09
CA ILE A 16 -13.82 -31.21 -36.77
C ILE A 16 -12.81 -30.57 -37.72
N VAL A 17 -11.57 -30.32 -37.27
CA VAL A 17 -10.53 -29.71 -38.13
C VAL A 17 -10.14 -30.60 -39.30
N LYS A 18 -10.29 -31.92 -39.15
CA LYS A 18 -10.10 -32.87 -40.27
C LYS A 18 -11.23 -32.78 -41.30
N GLN A 19 -12.46 -32.57 -40.86
CA GLN A 19 -13.60 -32.44 -41.75
C GLN A 19 -13.73 -31.06 -42.35
N ALA A 20 -13.37 -30.01 -41.58
CA ALA A 20 -13.45 -28.62 -41.99
C ALA A 20 -12.05 -27.93 -41.78
N PRO A 21 -11.07 -28.16 -42.66
CA PRO A 21 -9.68 -27.68 -42.45
C PRO A 21 -9.50 -26.15 -42.56
N THR A 22 -10.56 -25.41 -42.92
CA THR A 22 -10.56 -23.95 -42.98
C THR A 22 -11.31 -23.30 -41.83
N PHE A 23 -11.77 -24.08 -40.83
CA PHE A 23 -12.53 -23.56 -39.69
C PHE A 23 -11.57 -23.11 -38.57
N ALA A 24 -11.25 -21.82 -38.58
CA ALA A 24 -10.27 -21.22 -37.67
C ALA A 24 -10.63 -21.40 -36.19
N GLU A 25 -11.91 -21.24 -35.83
CA GLU A 25 -12.39 -21.35 -34.46
C GLU A 25 -12.26 -22.78 -33.92
N ALA A 26 -12.34 -23.81 -34.76
CA ALA A 26 -12.13 -25.19 -34.35
C ALA A 26 -10.65 -25.43 -33.99
N TYR A 27 -9.70 -24.87 -34.74
CA TYR A 27 -8.28 -24.90 -34.40
C TYR A 27 -7.99 -24.14 -33.11
N PHE A 28 -8.63 -22.99 -32.93
CA PHE A 28 -8.48 -22.20 -31.68
C PHE A 28 -8.93 -23.02 -30.46
N ASN A 29 -10.13 -23.64 -30.52
CA ASN A 29 -10.63 -24.47 -29.44
C ASN A 29 -9.78 -25.73 -29.21
N LEU A 30 -9.23 -26.34 -30.27
CA LEU A 30 -8.28 -27.42 -30.14
C LEU A 30 -7.02 -26.97 -29.41
N GLY A 31 -6.53 -25.77 -29.70
CA GLY A 31 -5.40 -25.15 -29.01
C GLY A 31 -5.66 -24.97 -27.51
N LEU A 32 -6.85 -24.44 -27.15
CA LEU A 32 -7.24 -24.26 -25.73
C LEU A 32 -7.26 -25.58 -24.97
N VAL A 33 -7.86 -26.63 -25.55
CA VAL A 33 -7.93 -27.95 -24.90
C VAL A 33 -6.56 -28.58 -24.78
N ASN A 34 -5.68 -28.46 -25.79
CA ASN A 34 -4.31 -28.96 -25.73
C ASN A 34 -3.48 -28.20 -24.69
N GLU A 35 -3.69 -26.89 -24.53
CA GLU A 35 -3.04 -26.08 -23.50
C GLU A 35 -3.43 -26.56 -22.10
N GLU A 36 -4.73 -26.81 -21.84
CA GLU A 36 -5.21 -27.38 -20.58
C GLU A 36 -4.70 -28.80 -20.30
N LEU A 37 -4.46 -29.59 -21.35
CA LEU A 37 -3.84 -30.91 -21.25
C LEU A 37 -2.33 -30.87 -21.08
N GLY A 38 -1.71 -29.68 -21.07
CA GLY A 38 -0.26 -29.51 -21.01
C GLY A 38 0.46 -29.91 -22.31
N LYS A 39 -0.27 -30.12 -23.40
CA LYS A 39 0.28 -30.44 -24.76
C LYS A 39 0.62 -29.10 -25.47
N TYR A 40 1.61 -28.41 -24.94
CA TYR A 40 1.89 -27.01 -25.33
C TYR A 40 2.31 -26.88 -26.81
N ASP A 41 3.14 -27.80 -27.32
CA ASP A 41 3.54 -27.76 -28.73
C ASP A 41 2.35 -27.97 -29.69
N ASP A 42 1.44 -28.88 -29.36
CA ASP A 42 0.20 -29.09 -30.13
C ASP A 42 -0.74 -27.88 -30.03
N ALA A 43 -0.80 -27.23 -28.86
CA ALA A 43 -1.57 -26.01 -28.66
C ALA A 43 -1.03 -24.86 -29.53
N ILE A 44 0.29 -24.66 -29.54
CA ILE A 44 0.95 -23.64 -30.38
C ILE A 44 0.65 -23.90 -31.86
N ALA A 45 0.81 -25.13 -32.34
CA ALA A 45 0.51 -25.49 -33.73
C ALA A 45 -0.95 -25.21 -34.10
N ALA A 46 -1.89 -25.50 -33.19
CA ALA A 46 -3.31 -25.23 -33.40
C ALA A 46 -3.62 -23.73 -33.43
N PHE A 47 -3.09 -22.95 -32.48
CA PHE A 47 -3.26 -21.47 -32.47
C PHE A 47 -2.65 -20.83 -33.72
N GLN A 48 -1.46 -21.22 -34.13
CA GLN A 48 -0.81 -20.72 -35.35
C GLN A 48 -1.65 -21.04 -36.59
N LYS A 49 -2.25 -22.24 -36.66
CA LYS A 49 -3.14 -22.60 -37.76
C LYS A 49 -4.42 -21.77 -37.75
N ALA A 50 -5.02 -21.54 -36.58
CA ALA A 50 -6.17 -20.66 -36.42
C ALA A 50 -5.85 -19.24 -36.93
N LEU A 51 -4.71 -18.69 -36.52
CA LEU A 51 -4.25 -17.34 -36.94
C LEU A 51 -3.87 -17.27 -38.43
N ALA A 52 -3.37 -18.34 -39.01
CA ALA A 52 -3.13 -18.40 -40.47
C ALA A 52 -4.43 -18.35 -41.26
N LEU A 53 -5.51 -18.92 -40.76
CA LEU A 53 -6.82 -18.89 -41.37
C LEU A 53 -7.57 -17.58 -41.10
N LYS A 54 -7.44 -17.05 -39.87
CA LYS A 54 -8.10 -15.81 -39.42
C LYS A 54 -7.15 -14.97 -38.57
N PRO A 55 -6.36 -14.07 -39.19
CA PRO A 55 -5.28 -13.33 -38.51
C PRO A 55 -5.73 -12.46 -37.31
N HIS A 56 -7.00 -12.04 -37.29
CA HIS A 56 -7.60 -11.22 -36.22
C HIS A 56 -8.58 -12.03 -35.37
N LEU A 57 -8.41 -13.35 -35.23
CA LEU A 57 -9.22 -14.16 -34.34
C LEU A 57 -8.95 -13.74 -32.90
N HIS A 58 -9.99 -13.15 -32.28
CA HIS A 58 -9.89 -12.60 -30.93
C HIS A 58 -9.43 -13.69 -29.93
N GLY A 59 -8.47 -13.30 -29.09
CA GLY A 59 -7.88 -14.18 -28.07
C GLY A 59 -6.83 -15.16 -28.60
N ALA A 60 -6.73 -15.41 -29.92
CA ALA A 60 -5.83 -16.42 -30.44
C ALA A 60 -4.34 -16.05 -30.26
N ASN A 61 -3.99 -14.77 -30.43
CA ASN A 61 -2.65 -14.29 -30.13
C ASN A 61 -2.38 -14.24 -28.62
N LEU A 62 -3.40 -13.97 -27.78
CA LEU A 62 -3.25 -14.00 -26.33
C LEU A 62 -2.90 -15.41 -25.84
N PHE A 63 -3.69 -16.41 -26.20
CA PHE A 63 -3.46 -17.79 -25.76
C PHE A 63 -2.19 -18.40 -26.36
N LEU A 64 -1.84 -18.06 -27.61
CA LEU A 64 -0.54 -18.38 -28.18
C LEU A 64 0.59 -17.81 -27.32
N GLY A 65 0.49 -16.54 -26.91
CA GLY A 65 1.48 -15.89 -26.07
C GLY A 65 1.56 -16.50 -24.68
N ILE A 66 0.43 -16.85 -24.07
CA ILE A 66 0.39 -17.53 -22.76
C ILE A 66 1.07 -18.90 -22.86
N THR A 67 0.80 -19.68 -23.92
CA THR A 67 1.41 -21.00 -24.12
C THR A 67 2.92 -20.90 -24.37
N GLU A 68 3.37 -19.93 -25.16
CA GLU A 68 4.80 -19.66 -25.35
C GLU A 68 5.49 -19.22 -24.04
N PHE A 69 4.79 -18.45 -23.22
CA PHE A 69 5.27 -18.03 -21.88
C PHE A 69 5.46 -19.24 -20.95
N ARG A 70 4.53 -20.20 -20.95
CA ARG A 70 4.64 -21.45 -20.16
C ARG A 70 5.86 -22.28 -20.55
N LEU A 71 6.28 -22.22 -21.82
CA LEU A 71 7.49 -22.85 -22.33
C LEU A 71 8.76 -21.99 -22.14
N ASN A 72 8.64 -20.85 -21.46
CA ASN A 72 9.71 -19.87 -21.26
C ASN A 72 10.26 -19.26 -22.57
N HIS A 73 9.46 -19.26 -23.64
CA HIS A 73 9.80 -18.62 -24.91
C HIS A 73 9.38 -17.15 -24.86
N LEU A 74 10.01 -16.35 -24.00
CA LEU A 74 9.55 -15.00 -23.63
C LEU A 74 9.43 -14.04 -24.81
N ASP A 75 10.35 -14.08 -25.79
CA ASP A 75 10.30 -13.21 -26.95
C ASP A 75 9.10 -13.53 -27.87
N LYS A 76 8.81 -14.81 -28.06
CA LYS A 76 7.64 -15.24 -28.84
C LYS A 76 6.34 -14.91 -28.11
N ALA A 77 6.32 -15.12 -26.79
CA ALA A 77 5.20 -14.74 -25.94
C ALA A 77 4.90 -13.24 -26.07
N ARG A 78 5.91 -12.39 -25.90
CA ARG A 78 5.80 -10.94 -26.07
C ARG A 78 5.26 -10.55 -27.44
N ALA A 79 5.85 -11.12 -28.49
CA ALA A 79 5.43 -10.82 -29.86
C ALA A 79 3.97 -11.23 -30.15
N ALA A 80 3.52 -12.36 -29.61
CA ALA A 80 2.14 -12.81 -29.77
C ALA A 80 1.16 -11.91 -28.99
N VAL A 81 1.40 -11.68 -27.68
CA VAL A 81 0.53 -10.84 -26.86
C VAL A 81 0.49 -9.39 -27.37
N ALA A 82 1.61 -8.85 -27.85
CA ALA A 82 1.64 -7.51 -28.45
C ALA A 82 0.75 -7.39 -29.69
N LYS A 83 0.66 -8.46 -30.52
CA LYS A 83 -0.30 -8.50 -31.65
C LYS A 83 -1.75 -8.49 -31.15
N GLU A 84 -2.05 -9.18 -30.05
CA GLU A 84 -3.39 -9.15 -29.47
C GLU A 84 -3.74 -7.74 -28.97
N THR A 85 -2.86 -7.08 -28.20
CA THR A 85 -3.11 -5.71 -27.71
C THR A 85 -3.26 -4.70 -28.84
N ALA A 86 -2.55 -4.86 -29.95
CA ALA A 86 -2.69 -4.02 -31.15
C ALA A 86 -4.03 -4.25 -31.87
N GLY A 87 -4.47 -5.50 -31.97
CA GLY A 87 -5.75 -5.87 -32.62
C GLY A 87 -6.96 -5.58 -31.73
N ASN A 88 -6.81 -5.75 -30.42
CA ASN A 88 -7.87 -5.63 -29.42
C ASN A 88 -7.42 -4.73 -28.24
N PRO A 89 -7.28 -3.42 -28.44
CA PRO A 89 -6.72 -2.50 -27.44
C PRO A 89 -7.59 -2.34 -26.17
N LYS A 90 -8.82 -2.85 -26.18
CA LYS A 90 -9.73 -2.85 -25.04
C LYS A 90 -9.68 -4.16 -24.23
N ASP A 91 -8.86 -5.11 -24.62
CA ASP A 91 -8.69 -6.36 -23.87
C ASP A 91 -7.70 -6.16 -22.71
N ALA A 92 -8.26 -6.00 -21.49
CA ALA A 92 -7.46 -5.85 -20.28
C ALA A 92 -6.57 -7.05 -20.00
N SER A 93 -7.04 -8.26 -20.31
CA SER A 93 -6.27 -9.50 -20.10
C SER A 93 -5.03 -9.56 -21.01
N ALA A 94 -5.16 -9.12 -22.26
CA ALA A 94 -4.03 -9.02 -23.16
C ALA A 94 -2.97 -8.01 -22.66
N TRP A 95 -3.40 -6.83 -22.20
CA TRP A 95 -2.47 -5.86 -21.60
C TRP A 95 -1.82 -6.39 -20.33
N MET A 96 -2.57 -7.08 -19.45
CA MET A 96 -2.02 -7.71 -18.25
C MET A 96 -0.95 -8.75 -18.60
N TRP A 97 -1.23 -9.65 -19.55
CA TRP A 97 -0.27 -10.67 -19.97
C TRP A 97 0.95 -10.08 -20.66
N LEU A 98 0.81 -8.99 -21.41
CA LEU A 98 1.95 -8.26 -21.95
C LEU A 98 2.86 -7.77 -20.82
N GLY A 99 2.29 -7.17 -19.79
CA GLY A 99 3.02 -6.75 -18.60
C GLY A 99 3.69 -7.90 -17.86
N VAL A 100 3.00 -9.04 -17.69
CA VAL A 100 3.57 -10.26 -17.06
C VAL A 100 4.77 -10.78 -17.84
N VAL A 101 4.68 -10.84 -19.17
CA VAL A 101 5.79 -11.26 -20.02
C VAL A 101 6.96 -10.27 -19.93
N CYS A 102 6.70 -8.96 -19.93
CA CYS A 102 7.74 -7.95 -19.76
C CYS A 102 8.43 -8.04 -18.39
N LEU A 103 7.68 -8.34 -17.31
CA LEU A 103 8.26 -8.62 -15.99
C LEU A 103 9.21 -9.84 -16.00
N ALA A 104 8.84 -10.88 -16.73
CA ALA A 104 9.68 -12.06 -16.87
C ALA A 104 10.95 -11.82 -17.72
N GLN A 105 10.94 -10.76 -18.54
CA GLN A 105 12.10 -10.29 -19.31
C GLN A 105 12.93 -9.23 -18.58
N ASP A 106 12.65 -8.98 -17.30
CA ASP A 106 13.26 -7.89 -16.49
C ASP A 106 13.07 -6.48 -17.09
N ASN A 107 12.08 -6.30 -17.97
CA ASN A 107 11.73 -5.01 -18.56
C ASN A 107 10.62 -4.34 -17.74
N ALA A 108 11.02 -3.67 -16.66
CA ALA A 108 10.10 -3.09 -15.69
C ALA A 108 9.27 -1.94 -16.26
N GLU A 109 9.84 -1.09 -17.10
CA GLU A 109 9.18 0.07 -17.71
C GLU A 109 8.06 -0.35 -18.65
N ASP A 110 8.35 -1.23 -19.62
CA ASP A 110 7.33 -1.76 -20.53
C ASP A 110 6.24 -2.53 -19.78
N ALA A 111 6.63 -3.24 -18.72
CA ALA A 111 5.68 -3.94 -17.85
C ALA A 111 4.73 -2.96 -17.16
N ALA A 112 5.26 -1.90 -16.55
CA ALA A 112 4.45 -0.88 -15.89
C ALA A 112 3.49 -0.19 -16.87
N GLU A 113 3.97 0.17 -18.07
CA GLU A 113 3.14 0.78 -19.11
C GLU A 113 1.97 -0.13 -19.52
N ALA A 114 2.25 -1.41 -19.77
CA ALA A 114 1.22 -2.37 -20.16
C ALA A 114 0.19 -2.58 -19.04
N LEU A 115 0.65 -2.73 -17.79
CA LEU A 115 -0.21 -2.94 -16.63
C LEU A 115 -1.02 -1.69 -16.26
N ASP A 116 -0.50 -0.50 -16.49
CA ASP A 116 -1.28 0.74 -16.36
C ASP A 116 -2.42 0.83 -17.39
N LYS A 117 -2.21 0.32 -18.61
CA LYS A 117 -3.27 0.20 -19.60
C LYS A 117 -4.33 -0.84 -19.19
N ALA A 118 -3.90 -2.00 -18.67
CA ALA A 118 -4.79 -3.00 -18.13
C ALA A 118 -5.65 -2.44 -16.97
N TYR A 119 -5.01 -1.75 -16.02
CA TYR A 119 -5.67 -1.11 -14.88
C TYR A 119 -6.73 -0.08 -15.28
N LYS A 120 -6.45 0.75 -16.30
CA LYS A 120 -7.45 1.72 -16.82
C LYS A 120 -8.70 1.03 -17.38
N LEU A 121 -8.56 -0.20 -17.87
CA LEU A 121 -9.68 -0.99 -18.41
C LEU A 121 -10.44 -1.76 -17.33
N LYS A 122 -9.74 -2.26 -16.30
CA LYS A 122 -10.29 -3.00 -15.18
C LYS A 122 -9.59 -2.62 -13.86
N PRO A 123 -9.99 -1.53 -13.21
CA PRO A 123 -9.30 -1.01 -12.03
C PRO A 123 -9.41 -1.88 -10.78
N ASP A 124 -10.45 -2.73 -10.68
CA ASP A 124 -10.72 -3.56 -9.51
C ASP A 124 -10.28 -5.03 -9.68
N ASP A 125 -9.51 -5.33 -10.74
CA ASP A 125 -9.00 -6.68 -10.98
C ASP A 125 -7.75 -6.93 -10.12
N GLY A 126 -7.85 -7.93 -9.23
CA GLY A 126 -6.80 -8.25 -8.25
C GLY A 126 -5.48 -8.68 -8.88
N ASP A 127 -5.51 -9.44 -9.99
CA ASP A 127 -4.31 -9.89 -10.69
C ASP A 127 -3.60 -8.72 -11.38
N ILE A 128 -4.37 -7.82 -11.98
CA ILE A 128 -3.83 -6.59 -12.58
C ILE A 128 -3.18 -5.71 -11.49
N LEU A 129 -3.85 -5.50 -10.37
CA LEU A 129 -3.33 -4.72 -9.25
C LEU A 129 -2.04 -5.32 -8.70
N TYR A 130 -1.98 -6.63 -8.53
CA TYR A 130 -0.80 -7.34 -8.05
C TYR A 130 0.40 -7.16 -8.98
N HIS A 131 0.22 -7.47 -10.27
CA HIS A 131 1.32 -7.36 -11.23
C HIS A 131 1.76 -5.92 -11.47
N ARG A 132 0.80 -4.98 -11.48
CA ARG A 132 1.06 -3.54 -11.57
C ARG A 132 1.92 -3.04 -10.40
N GLY A 133 1.57 -3.43 -9.16
CA GLY A 133 2.37 -3.11 -7.98
C GLY A 133 3.80 -3.62 -8.09
N ARG A 134 3.99 -4.88 -8.55
CA ARG A 134 5.32 -5.44 -8.79
C ARG A 134 6.13 -4.69 -9.84
N ALA A 135 5.51 -4.29 -10.96
CA ALA A 135 6.18 -3.56 -12.02
C ALA A 135 6.66 -2.19 -11.54
N HIS A 136 5.80 -1.41 -10.89
CA HIS A 136 6.17 -0.09 -10.35
C HIS A 136 7.24 -0.19 -9.25
N LEU A 137 7.20 -1.24 -8.42
CA LEU A 137 8.26 -1.49 -7.43
C LEU A 137 9.62 -1.74 -8.11
N LEU A 138 9.65 -2.50 -9.20
CA LEU A 138 10.89 -2.74 -9.95
C LEU A 138 11.39 -1.49 -10.65
N VAL A 139 10.51 -0.68 -11.25
CA VAL A 139 10.88 0.63 -11.83
C VAL A 139 11.52 1.53 -10.77
N SER A 140 10.89 1.64 -9.60
CA SER A 140 11.43 2.41 -8.48
C SER A 140 12.80 1.89 -8.03
N LYS A 141 12.92 0.58 -7.82
CA LYS A 141 14.19 -0.08 -7.43
C LYS A 141 15.30 0.19 -8.45
N ASN A 142 15.01 0.04 -9.76
CA ASN A 142 16.00 0.27 -10.82
C ASN A 142 16.43 1.74 -10.88
N SER A 143 15.47 2.67 -10.72
CA SER A 143 15.74 4.11 -10.68
C SER A 143 16.65 4.49 -9.51
N TYR A 144 16.38 3.97 -8.32
CA TYR A 144 17.25 4.19 -7.15
C TYR A 144 18.63 3.54 -7.34
N ALA A 145 18.69 2.31 -7.82
CA ALA A 145 19.97 1.65 -8.10
C ALA A 145 20.81 2.44 -9.10
N HIS A 146 20.18 3.04 -10.11
CA HIS A 146 20.84 3.91 -11.06
C HIS A 146 21.29 5.21 -10.41
N MET A 147 20.47 5.85 -9.60
CA MET A 147 20.82 7.07 -8.84
C MET A 147 22.02 6.83 -7.92
N PHE A 148 22.04 5.74 -7.15
CA PHE A 148 23.18 5.36 -6.29
C PHE A 148 24.48 5.17 -7.08
N LYS A 149 24.38 4.73 -8.33
CA LYS A 149 25.55 4.53 -9.19
C LYS A 149 26.07 5.83 -9.82
N VAL A 150 25.16 6.74 -10.18
CA VAL A 150 25.47 7.98 -10.93
C VAL A 150 25.92 9.09 -9.98
N ASP A 151 25.29 9.21 -8.80
CA ASP A 151 25.53 10.31 -7.86
C ASP A 151 25.42 9.78 -6.41
N PRO A 152 26.41 8.93 -5.97
CA PRO A 152 26.34 8.21 -4.70
C PRO A 152 26.34 9.13 -3.47
N ASP A 153 26.93 10.32 -3.58
CA ASP A 153 27.09 11.25 -2.47
C ASP A 153 26.07 12.41 -2.51
N SER A 154 24.97 12.26 -3.26
CA SER A 154 23.94 13.31 -3.34
C SER A 154 23.02 13.33 -2.13
N TRP A 155 22.48 14.52 -1.82
CA TRP A 155 21.45 14.64 -0.78
C TRP A 155 20.23 13.72 -1.02
N ARG A 156 19.95 13.38 -2.28
CA ARG A 156 18.84 12.49 -2.66
C ARG A 156 19.10 11.05 -2.23
N VAL A 157 20.36 10.60 -2.37
CA VAL A 157 20.79 9.27 -1.90
C VAL A 157 20.63 9.20 -0.39
N HIS A 158 21.15 10.18 0.34
CA HIS A 158 21.00 10.24 1.80
C HIS A 158 19.53 10.27 2.23
N ARG A 159 18.67 11.05 1.55
CA ARG A 159 17.22 11.05 1.83
C ARG A 159 16.58 9.67 1.65
N VAL A 160 16.90 8.95 0.56
CA VAL A 160 16.37 7.60 0.31
C VAL A 160 16.86 6.60 1.35
N LEU A 161 18.14 6.68 1.75
CA LEU A 161 18.69 5.86 2.83
C LEU A 161 18.01 6.16 4.18
N ALA A 162 17.78 7.45 4.47
CA ALA A 162 17.06 7.88 5.66
C ALA A 162 15.62 7.31 5.69
N GLN A 163 14.88 7.41 4.58
CA GLN A 163 13.54 6.85 4.47
C GLN A 163 13.53 5.34 4.66
N ALA A 164 14.47 4.61 4.05
CA ALA A 164 14.59 3.17 4.24
C ALA A 164 14.93 2.77 5.68
N ASN A 165 15.77 3.56 6.37
CA ASN A 165 16.07 3.36 7.79
C ASN A 165 14.83 3.64 8.66
N ALA A 166 14.08 4.71 8.36
CA ALA A 166 12.84 5.06 9.05
C ALA A 166 11.77 3.95 8.93
N GLU A 167 11.56 3.42 7.73
CA GLU A 167 10.64 2.29 7.47
C GLU A 167 11.04 1.00 8.20
N ALA A 168 12.34 0.86 8.54
CA ALA A 168 12.87 -0.26 9.31
C ALA A 168 12.97 0.04 10.82
N ASP A 169 12.31 1.09 11.32
CA ASP A 169 12.33 1.57 12.71
C ASP A 169 13.75 1.89 13.24
N ARG A 170 14.71 2.12 12.33
CA ARG A 170 16.08 2.51 12.67
C ARG A 170 16.21 4.03 12.72
N HIS A 171 15.51 4.66 13.65
CA HIS A 171 15.40 6.12 13.74
C HIS A 171 16.74 6.84 13.90
N VAL A 172 17.72 6.26 14.63
CA VAL A 172 19.05 6.86 14.81
C VAL A 172 19.81 6.92 13.48
N ASP A 173 19.75 5.84 12.69
CA ASP A 173 20.40 5.79 11.38
C ASP A 173 19.69 6.71 10.38
N ALA A 174 18.35 6.78 10.45
CA ALA A 174 17.56 7.70 9.64
C ALA A 174 17.91 9.16 9.91
N ILE A 175 18.05 9.55 11.19
CA ILE A 175 18.48 10.89 11.60
C ILE A 175 19.85 11.22 10.99
N ALA A 176 20.84 10.33 11.11
CA ALA A 176 22.18 10.56 10.59
C ALA A 176 22.17 10.81 9.07
N GLU A 177 21.36 10.05 8.34
CA GLU A 177 21.25 10.20 6.89
C GLU A 177 20.49 11.49 6.50
N TYR A 178 19.43 11.89 7.22
CA TYR A 178 18.77 13.18 7.00
C TYR A 178 19.71 14.36 7.30
N GLU A 179 20.50 14.30 8.37
CA GLU A 179 21.51 15.33 8.69
C GLU A 179 22.56 15.45 7.57
N ALA A 180 23.00 14.31 6.99
CA ALA A 180 23.90 14.29 5.84
C ALA A 180 23.24 14.93 4.61
N ALA A 181 21.97 14.61 4.33
CA ALA A 181 21.22 15.24 3.24
C ALA A 181 21.10 16.75 3.40
N ILE A 182 20.77 17.21 4.61
CA ILE A 182 20.64 18.65 4.95
C ILE A 182 21.98 19.38 4.82
N LYS A 183 23.07 18.74 5.20
CA LYS A 183 24.42 19.32 5.02
C LYS A 183 24.73 19.61 3.55
N LEU A 184 24.26 18.75 2.65
CA LEU A 184 24.45 18.91 1.19
C LEU A 184 23.42 19.86 0.55
N ALA A 185 22.20 19.93 1.11
CA ALA A 185 21.11 20.74 0.59
C ALA A 185 20.32 21.44 1.72
N PRO A 186 20.93 22.47 2.39
CA PRO A 186 20.41 23.02 3.65
C PRO A 186 19.08 23.79 3.54
N THR A 187 18.66 24.12 2.33
CA THR A 187 17.40 24.85 2.06
C THR A 187 16.43 24.02 1.21
N GLN A 188 16.68 22.71 1.10
CA GLN A 188 15.77 21.82 0.37
C GLN A 188 14.49 21.61 1.20
N PRO A 189 13.32 22.01 0.69
CA PRO A 189 12.05 21.81 1.40
C PRO A 189 11.77 20.34 1.68
N GLY A 190 11.20 20.07 2.85
CA GLY A 190 10.78 18.74 3.31
C GLY A 190 11.85 17.99 4.11
N LEU A 191 13.15 18.27 3.95
CA LEU A 191 14.18 17.53 4.67
C LEU A 191 14.15 17.76 6.18
N HIS A 192 13.94 19.00 6.61
CA HIS A 192 13.83 19.32 8.03
C HIS A 192 12.50 18.80 8.64
N GLU A 193 11.42 18.71 7.86
CA GLU A 193 10.16 18.10 8.31
C GLU A 193 10.34 16.59 8.53
N GLU A 194 10.98 15.89 7.58
CA GLU A 194 11.27 14.46 7.69
C GLU A 194 12.23 14.19 8.87
N LEU A 195 13.30 14.96 9.01
CA LEU A 195 14.22 14.89 10.16
C LEU A 195 13.49 15.11 11.49
N GLY A 196 12.64 16.13 11.57
CA GLY A 196 11.85 16.41 12.77
C GLY A 196 10.92 15.26 13.15
N SER A 197 10.39 14.56 12.17
CA SER A 197 9.57 13.37 12.40
C SER A 197 10.40 12.24 13.02
N GLU A 198 11.61 12.01 12.54
CA GLU A 198 12.50 10.99 13.08
C GLU A 198 13.03 11.35 14.46
N TYR A 199 13.30 12.62 14.73
CA TYR A 199 13.61 13.07 16.10
C TYR A 199 12.44 12.81 17.06
N ARG A 200 11.19 13.05 16.62
CA ARG A 200 10.01 12.75 17.43
C ARG A 200 9.85 11.26 17.69
N ASN A 201 10.03 10.41 16.68
CA ASN A 201 10.01 8.96 16.81
C ASN A 201 11.09 8.44 17.77
N ALA A 202 12.27 9.08 17.76
CA ALA A 202 13.36 8.83 18.70
C ALA A 202 13.16 9.48 20.09
N ASN A 203 11.99 10.09 20.37
CA ASN A 203 11.67 10.82 21.60
C ASN A 203 12.60 12.01 21.91
N LYS A 204 13.19 12.61 20.86
CA LYS A 204 14.03 13.82 20.94
C LYS A 204 13.18 15.06 20.62
N ILE A 205 12.29 15.42 21.56
CA ILE A 205 11.26 16.45 21.33
C ILE A 205 11.83 17.84 21.06
N PRO A 206 12.87 18.35 21.79
CA PRO A 206 13.46 19.64 21.49
C PRO A 206 14.08 19.74 20.09
N GLU A 207 14.76 18.66 19.65
CA GLU A 207 15.36 18.59 18.32
C GLU A 207 14.27 18.52 17.23
N ALA A 208 13.19 17.79 17.47
CA ALA A 208 12.04 17.74 16.57
C ALA A 208 11.40 19.13 16.40
N GLU A 209 11.19 19.84 17.50
CA GLU A 209 10.66 21.23 17.48
C GLU A 209 11.54 22.16 16.65
N ALA A 210 12.86 22.12 16.87
CA ALA A 210 13.80 22.93 16.13
C ALA A 210 13.80 22.61 14.63
N ALA A 211 13.72 21.33 14.27
CA ALA A 211 13.69 20.89 12.89
C ALA A 211 12.41 21.34 12.17
N PHE A 212 11.21 21.17 12.78
CA PHE A 212 9.97 21.67 12.20
C PHE A 212 9.93 23.19 12.09
N ALA A 213 10.48 23.91 13.06
CA ALA A 213 10.59 25.38 12.99
C ALA A 213 11.51 25.79 11.82
N ARG A 214 12.61 25.09 11.63
CA ARG A 214 13.52 25.34 10.52
C ARG A 214 12.87 25.05 9.16
N GLU A 215 12.08 23.99 9.06
CA GLU A 215 11.30 23.73 7.84
C GLU A 215 10.37 24.90 7.50
N LEU A 216 9.69 25.47 8.49
CA LEU A 216 8.79 26.61 8.26
C LEU A 216 9.50 27.91 7.91
N GLU A 217 10.80 28.05 8.20
CA GLU A 217 11.61 29.16 7.69
C GLU A 217 11.95 28.97 6.20
N ILE A 218 12.06 27.71 5.73
CA ILE A 218 12.38 27.34 4.34
C ILE A 218 11.09 27.32 3.50
N ASP A 219 10.09 26.60 3.98
CA ASP A 219 8.76 26.51 3.38
C ASP A 219 7.67 26.87 4.39
N PRO A 220 7.26 28.15 4.46
CA PRO A 220 6.19 28.59 5.34
C PRO A 220 4.83 27.92 5.10
N ASN A 221 4.67 27.23 3.97
CA ASN A 221 3.42 26.54 3.59
C ASN A 221 3.48 25.02 3.87
N ASN A 222 4.55 24.51 4.47
CA ASN A 222 4.62 23.09 4.83
C ASN A 222 3.56 22.75 5.89
N VAL A 223 2.47 22.13 5.41
CA VAL A 223 1.29 21.79 6.23
C VAL A 223 1.65 20.81 7.35
N LEU A 224 2.51 19.81 7.05
CA LEU A 224 2.88 18.79 8.03
C LEU A 224 3.77 19.36 9.12
N ALA A 225 4.71 20.24 8.77
CA ALA A 225 5.56 20.90 9.75
C ALA A 225 4.74 21.80 10.69
N LYS A 226 3.77 22.60 10.16
CA LYS A 226 2.82 23.37 10.97
C LYS A 226 2.06 22.47 11.93
N TYR A 227 1.47 21.40 11.41
CA TYR A 227 0.65 20.49 12.20
C TYR A 227 1.46 19.82 13.32
N LYS A 228 2.63 19.26 12.99
CA LYS A 228 3.50 18.56 13.95
C LYS A 228 4.07 19.50 15.01
N LEU A 229 4.47 20.71 14.61
CA LEU A 229 4.91 21.74 15.54
C LEU A 229 3.79 22.19 16.48
N GLY A 230 2.55 22.32 15.95
CA GLY A 230 1.37 22.60 16.75
C GLY A 230 1.06 21.51 17.78
N ALA A 231 1.20 20.24 17.40
CA ALA A 231 1.03 19.10 18.32
C ALA A 231 2.07 19.13 19.45
N ILE A 232 3.35 19.39 19.15
CA ILE A 232 4.40 19.56 20.17
C ILE A 232 4.08 20.73 21.09
N ALA A 233 3.65 21.87 20.58
CA ALA A 233 3.28 23.01 21.40
C ALA A 233 2.16 22.66 22.41
N ILE A 234 1.18 21.85 22.01
CA ILE A 234 0.10 21.36 22.90
C ILE A 234 0.68 20.42 23.97
N GLU A 235 1.58 19.53 23.61
CA GLU A 235 2.24 18.61 24.55
C GLU A 235 3.05 19.38 25.61
N GLN A 236 3.63 20.51 25.22
CA GLN A 236 4.36 21.43 26.11
C GLN A 236 3.45 22.37 26.91
N GLY A 237 2.12 22.27 26.76
CA GLY A 237 1.14 23.12 27.46
C GLY A 237 0.87 24.47 26.79
N ASN A 238 1.44 24.76 25.63
CA ASN A 238 1.19 25.99 24.88
C ASN A 238 -0.03 25.83 23.95
N GLY A 239 -1.23 25.83 24.54
CA GLY A 239 -2.49 25.65 23.81
C GLY A 239 -2.73 26.71 22.74
N ALA A 240 -2.35 27.98 22.98
CA ALA A 240 -2.57 29.07 22.03
C ALA A 240 -1.76 28.87 20.73
N ARG A 241 -0.45 28.62 20.85
CA ARG A 241 0.42 28.34 19.71
C ARG A 241 0.00 27.07 18.98
N GLY A 242 -0.35 26.02 19.73
CA GLY A 242 -0.79 24.75 19.15
C GLY A 242 -2.06 24.88 18.33
N LYS A 243 -3.08 25.56 18.88
CA LYS A 243 -4.33 25.86 18.19
C LYS A 243 -4.10 26.65 16.90
N GLU A 244 -3.33 27.75 16.97
CA GLU A 244 -3.03 28.60 15.81
C GLU A 244 -2.37 27.78 14.67
N LEU A 245 -1.34 27.01 14.98
CA LEU A 245 -0.60 26.21 13.99
C LEU A 245 -1.44 25.10 13.37
N ILE A 246 -2.26 24.40 14.16
CA ILE A 246 -3.13 23.33 13.65
C ILE A 246 -4.26 23.91 12.81
N GLU A 247 -4.89 25.01 13.24
CA GLU A 247 -5.90 25.69 12.43
C GLU A 247 -5.32 26.22 11.12
N ALA A 248 -4.07 26.73 11.12
CA ALA A 248 -3.38 27.13 9.91
C ALA A 248 -3.15 25.94 8.95
N ALA A 249 -2.71 24.80 9.48
CA ALA A 249 -2.54 23.57 8.70
C ALA A 249 -3.87 23.09 8.10
N LEU A 250 -4.95 23.09 8.88
CA LEU A 250 -6.28 22.65 8.43
C LEU A 250 -6.92 23.57 7.39
N ARG A 251 -6.60 24.87 7.38
CA ARG A 251 -7.05 25.78 6.31
C ARG A 251 -6.45 25.41 4.96
N GLU A 252 -5.21 24.91 4.94
CA GLU A 252 -4.54 24.50 3.71
C GLU A 252 -4.88 23.05 3.31
N LYS A 253 -4.98 22.16 4.29
CA LYS A 253 -5.32 20.74 4.09
C LYS A 253 -6.35 20.29 5.12
N PRO A 254 -7.63 20.31 4.79
CA PRO A 254 -8.67 19.72 5.64
C PRO A 254 -8.49 18.20 5.81
N GLY A 255 -8.94 17.67 6.95
CA GLY A 255 -8.96 16.23 7.20
C GLY A 255 -7.62 15.62 7.59
N LEU A 256 -6.74 16.38 8.22
CA LEU A 256 -5.54 15.83 8.88
C LEU A 256 -5.94 14.90 10.02
N ASN A 257 -5.31 13.73 10.09
CA ASN A 257 -5.56 12.75 11.15
C ASN A 257 -5.34 13.35 12.53
N HIS A 258 -6.19 12.99 13.49
CA HIS A 258 -6.14 13.44 14.89
C HIS A 258 -6.27 14.96 15.09
N ALA A 259 -6.65 15.71 14.07
CA ALA A 259 -6.74 17.19 14.18
C ALA A 259 -7.79 17.63 15.19
N ASP A 260 -8.98 17.02 15.19
CA ASP A 260 -10.02 17.30 16.16
C ASP A 260 -9.58 16.97 17.60
N TYR A 261 -8.87 15.85 17.80
CA TYR A 261 -8.31 15.51 19.09
C TYR A 261 -7.32 16.57 19.60
N ASN A 262 -6.37 16.99 18.74
CA ASN A 262 -5.37 17.97 19.11
C ASN A 262 -6.00 19.37 19.35
N LEU A 263 -6.97 19.80 18.52
CA LEU A 263 -7.71 21.05 18.76
C LEU A 263 -8.46 21.02 20.08
N GLY A 264 -9.14 19.91 20.38
CA GLY A 264 -9.80 19.74 21.67
C GLY A 264 -8.84 19.87 22.86
N ARG A 265 -7.65 19.26 22.77
CA ARG A 265 -6.60 19.39 23.80
C ARG A 265 -6.09 20.83 23.92
N ALA A 266 -5.87 21.52 22.80
CA ALA A 266 -5.45 22.92 22.81
C ALA A 266 -6.48 23.81 23.49
N GLN A 267 -7.76 23.62 23.18
CA GLN A 267 -8.87 24.37 23.77
C GLN A 267 -9.05 24.07 25.27
N MET A 268 -8.81 22.82 25.71
CA MET A 268 -8.79 22.50 27.15
C MET A 268 -7.70 23.26 27.90
N LEU A 269 -6.51 23.45 27.28
CA LEU A 269 -5.43 24.25 27.86
C LEU A 269 -5.79 25.75 27.96
N LEU A 270 -6.64 26.21 27.04
CA LEU A 270 -7.11 27.59 27.01
C LEU A 270 -8.35 27.83 27.88
N GLY A 271 -8.95 26.79 28.46
CA GLY A 271 -10.20 26.90 29.19
C GLY A 271 -11.42 27.07 28.29
N GLU A 272 -11.30 26.83 26.99
CA GLU A 272 -12.40 26.88 26.00
C GLU A 272 -13.21 25.57 26.06
N ASP A 273 -13.67 25.17 27.24
CA ASP A 273 -14.19 23.82 27.51
C ASP A 273 -15.39 23.44 26.62
N ALA A 274 -16.27 24.38 26.23
CA ALA A 274 -17.39 24.09 25.35
C ALA A 274 -16.92 23.71 23.94
N ALA A 275 -15.99 24.47 23.36
CA ALA A 275 -15.42 24.17 22.06
C ALA A 275 -14.55 22.90 22.09
N ALA A 276 -13.82 22.67 23.19
CA ALA A 276 -13.06 21.45 23.42
C ALA A 276 -13.95 20.21 23.37
N ALA A 277 -15.14 20.27 24.00
CA ALA A 277 -16.10 19.17 23.99
C ALA A 277 -16.56 18.83 22.57
N GLU A 278 -16.80 19.83 21.72
CA GLU A 278 -17.22 19.61 20.32
C GLU A 278 -16.13 18.91 19.50
N HIS A 279 -14.88 19.38 19.58
CA HIS A 279 -13.77 18.76 18.87
C HIS A 279 -13.46 17.34 19.38
N LEU A 280 -13.40 17.16 20.70
CA LEU A 280 -13.17 15.84 21.29
C LEU A 280 -14.29 14.84 20.97
N GLN A 281 -15.57 15.32 20.90
CA GLN A 281 -16.69 14.47 20.49
C GLN A 281 -16.54 14.00 19.03
N ARG A 282 -16.11 14.89 18.13
CA ARG A 282 -15.80 14.48 16.74
C ARG A 282 -14.66 13.48 16.70
N ALA A 283 -13.55 13.76 17.38
CA ALA A 283 -12.43 12.82 17.47
C ALA A 283 -12.87 11.43 17.99
N ALA A 284 -13.64 11.41 19.07
CA ALA A 284 -14.14 10.17 19.69
C ALA A 284 -15.07 9.34 18.78
N THR A 285 -15.69 9.95 17.77
CA THR A 285 -16.68 9.31 16.90
C THR A 285 -16.22 9.11 15.46
N THR A 286 -15.21 9.84 14.99
CA THR A 286 -14.79 9.82 13.58
C THR A 286 -13.32 9.47 13.38
N ASP A 287 -12.49 9.52 14.43
CA ASP A 287 -11.10 9.11 14.30
C ASP A 287 -11.00 7.60 14.09
N THR A 288 -10.04 7.17 13.29
CA THR A 288 -9.83 5.77 12.96
C THR A 288 -8.81 5.08 13.86
N ASP A 289 -8.04 5.85 14.63
CA ASP A 289 -7.07 5.34 15.58
C ASP A 289 -7.75 5.01 16.93
N PRO A 290 -7.78 3.73 17.33
CA PRO A 290 -8.43 3.32 18.60
C PRO A 290 -7.83 3.99 19.84
N GLU A 291 -6.53 4.30 19.84
CA GLU A 291 -5.87 4.95 20.97
C GLU A 291 -6.33 6.42 21.09
N VAL A 292 -6.43 7.11 19.96
CA VAL A 292 -6.94 8.49 19.92
C VAL A 292 -8.41 8.53 20.33
N VAL A 293 -9.22 7.59 19.85
CA VAL A 293 -10.63 7.46 20.26
C VAL A 293 -10.76 7.23 21.77
N GLU A 294 -9.98 6.33 22.33
CA GLU A 294 -9.94 6.06 23.78
C GLU A 294 -9.56 7.32 24.56
N GLN A 295 -8.48 7.99 24.15
CA GLN A 295 -8.01 9.21 24.79
C GLN A 295 -9.02 10.37 24.64
N ALA A 296 -9.71 10.48 23.53
CA ALA A 296 -10.73 11.49 23.31
C ALA A 296 -11.91 11.32 24.31
N TRP A 297 -12.37 10.10 24.54
CA TRP A 297 -13.39 9.81 25.55
C TRP A 297 -12.94 10.15 26.97
N TYR A 298 -11.69 9.87 27.32
CA TYR A 298 -11.13 10.29 28.61
C TYR A 298 -11.14 11.80 28.77
N GLN A 299 -10.67 12.54 27.76
CA GLN A 299 -10.64 13.99 27.79
C GLN A 299 -12.07 14.58 27.83
N LEU A 300 -13.02 14.01 27.09
CA LEU A 300 -14.44 14.38 27.16
C LEU A 300 -15.00 14.26 28.58
N GLY A 301 -14.72 13.16 29.27
CA GLY A 301 -15.15 12.99 30.65
C GLY A 301 -14.59 14.08 31.56
N THR A 302 -13.38 14.57 31.28
CA THR A 302 -12.76 15.67 32.03
C THR A 302 -13.40 17.00 31.69
N VAL A 303 -13.63 17.29 30.42
CA VAL A 303 -14.26 18.53 29.94
C VAL A 303 -15.71 18.64 30.43
N TYR A 304 -16.49 17.56 30.33
CA TYR A 304 -17.86 17.56 30.81
C TYR A 304 -17.96 17.79 32.33
N ARG A 305 -17.01 17.32 33.14
CA ARG A 305 -16.94 17.65 34.58
C ARG A 305 -16.69 19.15 34.81
N ARG A 306 -15.81 19.80 34.03
CA ARG A 306 -15.57 21.26 34.09
C ARG A 306 -16.81 22.06 33.71
N LEU A 307 -17.58 21.54 32.75
CA LEU A 307 -18.85 22.13 32.29
C LEU A 307 -20.05 21.83 33.22
N HIS A 308 -19.85 21.13 34.35
CA HIS A 308 -20.87 20.62 35.25
C HIS A 308 -21.93 19.71 34.61
N ARG A 309 -21.60 19.07 33.49
CA ARG A 309 -22.41 18.07 32.75
C ARG A 309 -22.12 16.67 33.27
N MET A 310 -22.57 16.38 34.49
CA MET A 310 -22.10 15.20 35.24
C MET A 310 -22.55 13.86 34.66
N ASP A 311 -23.73 13.80 34.04
CA ASP A 311 -24.23 12.57 33.43
C ASP A 311 -23.43 12.20 32.17
N GLU A 312 -23.13 13.19 31.34
CA GLU A 312 -22.30 13.02 30.14
C GLU A 312 -20.85 12.71 30.53
N ALA A 313 -20.32 13.32 31.58
CA ALA A 313 -19.01 12.97 32.12
C ALA A 313 -18.93 11.50 32.54
N ARG A 314 -19.98 11.00 33.22
CA ARG A 314 -20.07 9.60 33.64
C ARG A 314 -20.12 8.66 32.44
N GLN A 315 -20.95 8.99 31.44
CA GLN A 315 -21.08 8.20 30.22
C GLN A 315 -19.75 8.16 29.43
N ALA A 316 -19.07 9.30 29.26
CA ALA A 316 -17.79 9.37 28.58
C ALA A 316 -16.72 8.51 29.27
N MET A 317 -16.64 8.57 30.62
CA MET A 317 -15.71 7.74 31.39
C MET A 317 -16.03 6.25 31.34
N GLN A 318 -17.31 5.90 31.28
CA GLN A 318 -17.73 4.52 31.10
C GLN A 318 -17.32 3.98 29.73
N THR A 319 -17.52 4.77 28.67
CA THR A 319 -17.10 4.41 27.32
C THR A 319 -15.58 4.25 27.24
N PHE A 320 -14.82 5.20 27.82
CA PHE A 320 -13.36 5.09 27.94
C PHE A 320 -12.94 3.75 28.59
N GLN A 321 -13.56 3.40 29.74
CA GLN A 321 -13.21 2.17 30.43
C GLN A 321 -13.53 0.93 29.59
N THR A 322 -14.66 0.91 28.89
CA THR A 322 -15.05 -0.18 28.01
C THR A 322 -14.02 -0.36 26.86
N LEU A 323 -13.64 0.72 26.19
CA LEU A 323 -12.65 0.69 25.11
C LEU A 323 -11.27 0.22 25.58
N LYS A 324 -10.85 0.68 26.76
CA LYS A 324 -9.61 0.26 27.40
C LYS A 324 -9.58 -1.25 27.69
N ASP A 325 -10.69 -1.77 28.25
CA ASP A 325 -10.82 -3.21 28.57
C ASP A 325 -10.86 -4.06 27.29
N GLU A 326 -11.51 -3.58 26.24
CA GLU A 326 -11.51 -4.22 24.92
C GLU A 326 -10.13 -4.19 24.25
N GLY A 327 -9.40 -3.08 24.38
CA GLY A 327 -8.02 -2.95 23.92
C GLY A 327 -7.10 -3.96 24.60
N ALA A 328 -7.19 -4.08 25.94
CA ALA A 328 -6.41 -5.06 26.71
C ALA A 328 -6.69 -6.51 26.26
N LYS A 329 -7.97 -6.87 26.09
CA LYS A 329 -8.36 -8.21 25.58
C LYS A 329 -7.86 -8.50 24.18
N ARG A 330 -7.86 -7.50 23.28
CA ARG A 330 -7.31 -7.64 21.92
C ARG A 330 -5.81 -7.89 21.94
N SER A 331 -5.07 -7.14 22.77
CA SER A 331 -3.61 -7.31 22.94
C SER A 331 -3.26 -8.67 23.52
N GLU A 332 -4.00 -9.14 24.55
CA GLU A 332 -3.83 -10.46 25.14
C GLU A 332 -4.04 -11.57 24.11
N LYS A 333 -5.14 -11.52 23.36
CA LYS A 333 -5.44 -12.49 22.31
C LYS A 333 -4.39 -12.48 21.18
N ALA A 334 -3.90 -11.30 20.80
CA ALA A 334 -2.84 -11.18 19.80
C ALA A 334 -1.54 -11.83 20.27
N LEU A 335 -1.19 -11.64 21.56
CA LEU A 335 -0.03 -12.25 22.18
C LEU A 335 -0.15 -13.77 22.29
N GLU A 336 -1.33 -14.29 22.65
CA GLU A 336 -1.61 -15.74 22.64
C GLU A 336 -1.45 -16.33 21.23
N THR A 337 -2.05 -15.70 20.21
CA THR A 337 -1.94 -16.12 18.81
C THR A 337 -0.48 -16.09 18.32
N TYR A 338 0.28 -15.08 18.75
CA TYR A 338 1.71 -15.00 18.43
C TYR A 338 2.50 -16.15 19.09
N ARG A 339 2.26 -16.46 20.37
CA ARG A 339 2.89 -17.57 21.09
C ARG A 339 2.55 -18.94 20.49
N GLU A 340 1.30 -19.14 20.07
CA GLU A 340 0.86 -20.37 19.39
C GLU A 340 1.61 -20.57 18.06
N LYS A 341 1.83 -19.50 17.30
CA LYS A 341 2.56 -19.55 16.03
C LYS A 341 4.09 -19.65 16.17
N HIS A 342 4.62 -19.20 17.32
CA HIS A 342 6.04 -19.16 17.64
C HIS A 342 6.28 -19.80 19.01
N PRO A 343 6.08 -21.13 19.16
CA PRO A 343 6.26 -21.80 20.43
C PRO A 343 7.71 -21.68 20.91
N ASN A 344 7.86 -21.26 22.15
CA ASN A 344 9.18 -21.17 22.78
C ASN A 344 9.75 -22.58 22.96
N PRO A 345 10.90 -22.93 22.35
CA PRO A 345 11.45 -24.29 22.46
C PRO A 345 11.83 -24.72 23.89
N SER A 346 11.82 -23.81 24.85
CA SER A 346 12.11 -24.06 26.26
C SER A 346 10.87 -24.23 27.15
N GLU A 347 9.65 -24.07 26.65
CA GLU A 347 8.42 -24.33 27.40
C GLU A 347 7.94 -25.79 27.19
N PRO A 348 7.61 -26.54 28.26
CA PRO A 348 7.05 -27.88 28.11
C PRO A 348 5.70 -27.81 27.41
N ALA A 349 5.47 -28.73 26.44
CA ALA A 349 4.22 -28.83 25.73
C ALA A 349 3.01 -28.89 26.69
N PRO A 350 1.89 -28.22 26.41
CA PRO A 350 0.69 -28.28 27.22
C PRO A 350 0.23 -29.74 27.33
N ALA A 351 -0.09 -30.17 28.57
CA ALA A 351 -0.57 -31.52 28.85
C ALA A 351 -1.82 -31.82 27.98
N PRO A 352 -1.93 -33.04 27.41
CA PRO A 352 -3.11 -33.41 26.63
C PRO A 352 -4.37 -33.34 27.50
N PRO A 353 -5.53 -32.94 26.95
CA PRO A 353 -6.76 -32.89 27.71
C PRO A 353 -7.12 -34.27 28.22
N ASN A 354 -7.48 -34.34 29.53
CA ASN A 354 -7.91 -35.58 30.18
C ASN A 354 -9.08 -36.19 29.39
N PRO A 355 -9.04 -37.49 29.05
CA PRO A 355 -10.17 -38.17 28.43
C PRO A 355 -11.29 -38.25 29.45
N GLN A 356 -12.45 -37.66 29.12
CA GLN A 356 -13.72 -37.92 29.84
C GLN A 356 -14.37 -39.21 29.36
#